data_e26a897818754049859e1a58b7c58a3e
#
_entry.id   e26a897818754049859e1a58b7c58a3e
#
_cell.length_a   1.000
_cell.length_b   1.000
_cell.length_c   1.000
_cell.angle_alpha   90.00
_cell.angle_beta   90.00
_cell.angle_gamma   90.00
#
_symmetry.space_group_name_H-M   'P 1'
#
loop_
_entity.id
_entity.type
_entity.pdbx_description
1 polymer ?
#
loop_
_entity_poly.entity_id
_entity_poly.type
_entity_poly.pdbx_seq_one_letter_code
_entity_poly.pdbx_strand_id
1 'polypeptide(L)'
;MVIANDRRGFVMQKKILSGLLLGLIFVFGSMIASAQGRGALAEAQRITGDRFAFAARTPNGASVYSVRRPSAAMLSAIDTGLTNLFAVARKNGYSRALDYSLYTIFIANADRNRDSAGRYSPDIAVGAAQYAGSDYDQGGYVYAAGMVISFNPMTFVIAEHTRDFNRVSDVVRYEGEHLVLYHNDRRRYAQTADHSKGGGHPILQ
;
A
#
# COMPACT_ATOMS: atom_id res chain seq x y z
N MET A 1 -44.47 48.43 -33.88
CA MET A 1 -44.05 48.32 -32.46
C MET A 1 -43.62 46.89 -32.24
N VAL A 2 -42.30 46.66 -32.31
CA VAL A 2 -41.71 45.33 -32.26
C VAL A 2 -41.09 45.14 -30.89
N ILE A 3 -41.56 44.15 -30.16
CA ILE A 3 -41.00 43.80 -28.84
C ILE A 3 -39.90 42.78 -29.05
N ALA A 4 -38.65 43.19 -28.82
CA ALA A 4 -37.49 42.30 -28.84
C ALA A 4 -37.43 41.50 -27.52
N ASN A 5 -37.48 40.18 -27.62
CA ASN A 5 -37.43 39.26 -26.50
C ASN A 5 -35.96 38.88 -26.24
N ASP A 6 -35.44 39.34 -25.11
CA ASP A 6 -34.03 39.11 -24.70
C ASP A 6 -33.82 37.68 -24.17
N ARG A 7 -33.18 36.82 -24.99
CA ARG A 7 -32.87 35.41 -24.65
C ARG A 7 -31.50 35.21 -23.99
N ARG A 8 -30.82 36.26 -23.50
CA ARG A 8 -29.44 36.15 -23.04
C ARG A 8 -29.28 35.73 -21.55
N GLY A 9 -30.33 35.82 -20.75
CA GLY A 9 -30.24 35.53 -19.30
C GLY A 9 -30.19 34.02 -18.96
N PHE A 10 -30.78 33.15 -19.78
CA PHE A 10 -30.98 31.74 -19.42
C PHE A 10 -29.75 30.82 -19.67
N VAL A 11 -28.84 31.21 -20.57
CA VAL A 11 -27.67 30.41 -20.90
C VAL A 11 -26.57 30.53 -19.87
N MET A 12 -26.45 31.65 -19.16
CA MET A 12 -25.42 31.89 -18.16
C MET A 12 -25.66 31.09 -16.85
N GLN A 13 -26.94 30.91 -16.47
CA GLN A 13 -27.27 30.15 -15.25
C GLN A 13 -26.95 28.65 -15.36
N LYS A 14 -27.12 28.04 -16.53
CA LYS A 14 -26.81 26.63 -16.74
C LYS A 14 -25.31 26.31 -16.66
N LYS A 15 -24.45 27.24 -17.09
CA LYS A 15 -22.98 27.03 -17.04
C LYS A 15 -22.43 27.17 -15.61
N ILE A 16 -23.01 28.05 -14.79
CA ILE A 16 -22.60 28.22 -13.39
C ILE A 16 -23.00 27.00 -12.57
N LEU A 17 -24.21 26.44 -12.79
CA LEU A 17 -24.67 25.26 -12.06
C LEU A 17 -23.84 24.01 -12.39
N SER A 18 -23.42 23.83 -13.64
CA SER A 18 -22.55 22.70 -14.05
C SER A 18 -21.15 22.79 -13.46
N GLY A 19 -20.60 24.01 -13.33
CA GLY A 19 -19.28 24.22 -12.70
C GLY A 19 -19.28 23.94 -11.19
N LEU A 20 -20.37 24.30 -10.50
CA LEU A 20 -20.51 24.08 -9.06
C LEU A 20 -20.68 22.58 -8.74
N LEU A 21 -21.41 21.82 -9.59
CA LEU A 21 -21.61 20.39 -9.36
C LEU A 21 -20.32 19.58 -9.58
N LEU A 22 -19.50 19.94 -10.59
CA LEU A 22 -18.19 19.30 -10.79
C LEU A 22 -17.21 19.61 -9.65
N GLY A 23 -17.21 20.83 -9.14
CA GLY A 23 -16.38 21.22 -8.00
C GLY A 23 -16.72 20.45 -6.71
N LEU A 24 -18.01 20.21 -6.46
CA LEU A 24 -18.46 19.48 -5.27
C LEU A 24 -18.05 18.01 -5.31
N ILE A 25 -18.11 17.35 -6.46
CA ILE A 25 -17.70 15.94 -6.61
C ILE A 25 -16.19 15.78 -6.36
N PHE A 26 -15.36 16.73 -6.78
CA PHE A 26 -13.91 16.70 -6.56
C PHE A 26 -13.53 16.86 -5.07
N VAL A 27 -14.24 17.71 -4.33
CA VAL A 27 -13.98 17.93 -2.90
C VAL A 27 -14.38 16.72 -2.06
N PHE A 28 -15.51 16.07 -2.37
CA PHE A 28 -15.93 14.85 -1.67
C PHE A 28 -15.03 13.66 -1.95
N GLY A 29 -14.55 13.47 -3.17
CA GLY A 29 -13.60 12.41 -3.51
C GLY A 29 -12.28 12.53 -2.74
N SER A 30 -11.76 13.74 -2.58
CA SER A 30 -10.53 14.00 -1.82
C SER A 30 -10.69 13.77 -0.32
N MET A 31 -11.85 14.04 0.26
CA MET A 31 -12.12 13.81 1.69
C MET A 31 -12.23 12.32 2.03
N ILE A 32 -12.83 11.51 1.18
CA ILE A 32 -12.95 10.06 1.39
C ILE A 32 -11.58 9.38 1.31
N ALA A 33 -10.77 9.72 0.32
CA ALA A 33 -9.42 9.18 0.19
C ALA A 33 -8.51 9.55 1.38
N SER A 34 -8.63 10.77 1.92
CA SER A 34 -7.87 11.21 3.09
C SER A 34 -8.32 10.54 4.40
N ALA A 35 -9.59 10.16 4.52
CA ALA A 35 -10.11 9.46 5.69
C ALA A 35 -9.66 7.98 5.71
N GLN A 36 -9.68 7.31 4.57
CA GLN A 36 -9.20 5.94 4.43
C GLN A 36 -7.68 5.83 4.65
N GLY A 37 -6.91 6.78 4.14
CA GLY A 37 -5.47 6.84 4.38
C GLY A 37 -5.10 7.06 5.86
N ARG A 38 -5.91 7.83 6.59
CA ARG A 38 -5.73 8.02 8.05
C ARG A 38 -5.99 6.74 8.84
N GLY A 39 -6.97 5.92 8.45
CA GLY A 39 -7.25 4.63 9.06
C GLY A 39 -6.09 3.65 8.88
N ALA A 40 -5.55 3.55 7.67
CA ALA A 40 -4.41 2.68 7.36
C ALA A 40 -3.13 3.13 8.09
N LEU A 41 -2.86 4.43 8.18
CA LEU A 41 -1.75 4.98 8.94
C LEU A 41 -1.86 4.64 10.44
N ALA A 42 -3.04 4.85 11.04
CA ALA A 42 -3.27 4.54 12.44
C ALA A 42 -3.08 3.04 12.71
N GLU A 43 -3.54 2.18 11.82
CA GLU A 43 -3.40 0.74 11.94
C GLU A 43 -1.93 0.30 11.78
N ALA A 44 -1.20 0.83 10.81
CA ALA A 44 0.23 0.57 10.65
C ALA A 44 1.01 0.98 11.91
N GLN A 45 0.70 2.15 12.49
CA GLN A 45 1.32 2.62 13.73
C GLN A 45 0.97 1.72 14.93
N ARG A 46 -0.28 1.28 15.03
CA ARG A 46 -0.74 0.37 16.09
C ARG A 46 0.00 -0.96 16.04
N ILE A 47 0.18 -1.53 14.84
CA ILE A 47 0.80 -2.84 14.64
C ILE A 47 2.29 -2.79 14.91
N THR A 48 2.99 -1.79 14.36
CA THR A 48 4.45 -1.70 14.42
C THR A 48 4.95 -1.01 15.69
N GLY A 49 4.11 -0.23 16.37
CA GLY A 49 4.53 0.68 17.44
C GLY A 49 5.34 1.88 16.95
N ASP A 50 5.55 1.99 15.64
CA ASP A 50 6.32 3.07 15.03
C ASP A 50 5.46 4.30 14.74
N ARG A 51 6.11 5.47 14.73
CA ARG A 51 5.53 6.73 14.25
C ARG A 51 6.07 7.08 12.89
N PHE A 52 5.23 7.04 11.86
CA PHE A 52 5.57 7.39 10.48
C PHE A 52 5.53 8.92 10.29
N ALA A 53 6.67 9.59 10.55
CA ALA A 53 6.77 11.05 10.56
C ALA A 53 7.04 11.65 9.17
N PHE A 54 7.48 10.85 8.20
CA PHE A 54 7.81 11.31 6.86
C PHE A 54 6.85 10.73 5.83
N ALA A 55 6.37 11.59 4.93
CA ALA A 55 5.60 11.21 3.76
C ALA A 55 6.42 11.52 2.50
N ALA A 56 6.40 10.61 1.56
CA ALA A 56 7.06 10.74 0.26
C ALA A 56 6.21 10.06 -0.84
N ARG A 57 6.62 10.24 -2.08
CA ARG A 57 6.14 9.44 -3.21
C ARG A 57 7.31 8.81 -3.93
N THR A 58 7.09 7.61 -4.44
CA THR A 58 8.06 7.01 -5.37
C THR A 58 8.06 7.77 -6.70
N PRO A 59 9.10 7.64 -7.55
CA PRO A 59 9.12 8.23 -8.89
C PRO A 59 7.89 7.91 -9.73
N ASN A 60 7.32 6.70 -9.60
CA ASN A 60 6.12 6.26 -10.34
C ASN A 60 4.81 6.56 -9.62
N GLY A 61 4.83 7.18 -8.44
CA GLY A 61 3.65 7.75 -7.79
C GLY A 61 3.05 6.96 -6.64
N ALA A 62 3.64 5.84 -6.22
CA ALA A 62 3.20 5.13 -5.01
C ALA A 62 3.44 6.00 -3.76
N SER A 63 2.51 5.96 -2.80
CA SER A 63 2.64 6.69 -1.55
C SER A 63 3.53 5.94 -0.57
N VAL A 64 4.42 6.66 0.11
CA VAL A 64 5.34 6.07 1.10
C VAL A 64 5.26 6.87 2.40
N TYR A 65 5.08 6.17 3.50
CA TYR A 65 5.22 6.72 4.84
C TYR A 65 6.35 6.00 5.58
N SER A 66 7.18 6.72 6.30
CA SER A 66 8.38 6.15 6.94
C SER A 66 8.70 6.80 8.26
N VAL A 67 9.39 6.06 9.12
CA VAL A 67 9.90 6.55 10.41
C VAL A 67 11.04 7.54 10.20
N ARG A 68 11.92 7.26 9.23
CA ARG A 68 13.02 8.13 8.80
C ARG A 68 12.81 8.57 7.36
N ARG A 69 13.44 9.66 6.96
CA ARG A 69 13.36 10.12 5.56
C ARG A 69 13.91 9.02 4.63
N PRO A 70 13.10 8.51 3.69
CA PRO A 70 13.55 7.45 2.78
C PRO A 70 14.57 8.03 1.80
N SER A 71 15.58 7.24 1.46
CA SER A 71 16.54 7.60 0.40
C SER A 71 15.91 7.44 -0.99
N ALA A 72 16.49 8.12 -1.99
CA ALA A 72 16.08 7.93 -3.38
C ALA A 72 16.22 6.46 -3.83
N ALA A 73 17.26 5.76 -3.38
CA ALA A 73 17.48 4.35 -3.66
C ALA A 73 16.37 3.47 -3.07
N MET A 74 15.89 3.76 -1.85
CA MET A 74 14.76 3.07 -1.23
C MET A 74 13.48 3.28 -2.04
N LEU A 75 13.17 4.52 -2.42
CA LEU A 75 11.99 4.84 -3.24
C LEU A 75 12.03 4.15 -4.61
N SER A 76 13.20 4.12 -5.24
CA SER A 76 13.41 3.42 -6.51
C SER A 76 13.28 1.90 -6.38
N ALA A 77 13.75 1.31 -5.28
CA ALA A 77 13.60 -0.12 -5.03
C ALA A 77 12.13 -0.52 -4.83
N ILE A 78 11.33 0.33 -4.19
CA ILE A 78 9.87 0.14 -4.08
C ILE A 78 9.24 0.11 -5.48
N ASP A 79 9.56 1.08 -6.33
CA ASP A 79 9.05 1.11 -7.71
C ASP A 79 9.49 -0.12 -8.51
N THR A 80 10.72 -0.58 -8.33
CA THR A 80 11.22 -1.82 -8.97
C THR A 80 10.38 -3.02 -8.53
N GLY A 81 10.08 -3.14 -7.24
CA GLY A 81 9.22 -4.20 -6.72
C GLY A 81 7.81 -4.18 -7.31
N LEU A 82 7.18 -3.00 -7.37
CA LEU A 82 5.86 -2.84 -7.99
C LEU A 82 5.90 -3.11 -9.51
N THR A 83 6.96 -2.68 -10.20
CA THR A 83 7.15 -2.98 -11.63
C THR A 83 7.20 -4.49 -11.88
N ASN A 84 8.00 -5.21 -11.10
CA ASN A 84 8.13 -6.66 -11.18
C ASN A 84 6.80 -7.35 -10.85
N LEU A 85 6.09 -6.88 -9.83
CA LEU A 85 4.74 -7.35 -9.48
C LEU A 85 3.78 -7.19 -10.67
N PHE A 86 3.73 -6.00 -11.27
CA PHE A 86 2.80 -5.74 -12.37
C PHE A 86 3.14 -6.55 -13.62
N ALA A 87 4.42 -6.80 -13.87
CA ALA A 87 4.85 -7.66 -14.98
C ALA A 87 4.40 -9.10 -14.77
N VAL A 88 4.66 -9.68 -13.60
CA VAL A 88 4.26 -11.07 -13.31
C VAL A 88 2.73 -11.21 -13.19
N ALA A 89 2.03 -10.21 -12.68
CA ALA A 89 0.58 -10.22 -12.63
C ALA A 89 -0.03 -10.28 -14.04
N ARG A 90 0.45 -9.44 -14.98
CA ARG A 90 0.00 -9.49 -16.38
C ARG A 90 0.30 -10.82 -17.05
N LYS A 91 1.47 -11.42 -16.79
CA LYS A 91 1.84 -12.76 -17.28
C LYS A 91 0.84 -13.83 -16.81
N ASN A 92 0.26 -13.66 -15.62
CA ASN A 92 -0.78 -14.54 -15.06
C ASN A 92 -2.21 -14.14 -15.48
N GLY A 93 -2.37 -13.19 -16.41
CA GLY A 93 -3.68 -12.74 -16.92
C GLY A 93 -4.44 -11.78 -16.02
N TYR A 94 -3.80 -11.23 -14.99
CA TYR A 94 -4.41 -10.26 -14.07
C TYR A 94 -4.23 -8.84 -14.59
N SER A 95 -5.26 -7.99 -14.36
CA SER A 95 -5.30 -6.61 -14.83
C SER A 95 -5.70 -5.58 -13.78
N ARG A 96 -6.27 -6.01 -12.65
CA ARG A 96 -6.67 -5.13 -11.56
C ARG A 96 -5.53 -4.92 -10.57
N ALA A 97 -5.54 -3.78 -9.88
CA ALA A 97 -4.54 -3.42 -8.88
C ALA A 97 -3.10 -3.26 -9.46
N LEU A 98 -2.99 -2.81 -10.72
CA LEU A 98 -1.71 -2.63 -11.42
C LEU A 98 -1.43 -1.14 -11.73
N ASP A 99 -1.64 -0.29 -10.74
CA ASP A 99 -1.36 1.14 -10.78
C ASP A 99 -0.63 1.56 -9.50
N TYR A 100 0.51 2.22 -9.63
CA TYR A 100 1.35 2.66 -8.52
C TYR A 100 0.59 3.55 -7.53
N SER A 101 -0.28 4.43 -8.02
CA SER A 101 -1.03 5.39 -7.19
C SER A 101 -1.99 4.73 -6.21
N LEU A 102 -2.34 3.46 -6.43
CA LEU A 102 -3.21 2.68 -5.54
C LEU A 102 -2.46 2.15 -4.31
N TYR A 103 -1.12 2.13 -4.33
CA TYR A 103 -0.32 1.53 -3.27
C TYR A 103 0.15 2.56 -2.26
N THR A 104 0.04 2.19 -0.99
CA THR A 104 0.65 2.91 0.12
C THR A 104 1.55 1.96 0.89
N ILE A 105 2.83 2.29 0.98
CA ILE A 105 3.85 1.49 1.64
C ILE A 105 4.34 2.21 2.90
N PHE A 106 4.29 1.50 4.03
CA PHE A 106 4.85 1.96 5.29
C PHE A 106 6.23 1.33 5.50
N ILE A 107 7.26 2.14 5.76
CA ILE A 107 8.62 1.68 6.07
C ILE A 107 8.82 1.80 7.57
N ALA A 108 8.67 0.68 8.26
CA ALA A 108 8.87 0.56 9.70
C ALA A 108 10.35 0.41 10.06
N ASN A 109 10.71 0.70 11.31
CA ASN A 109 12.04 0.38 11.80
C ASN A 109 12.29 -1.12 11.68
N ALA A 110 13.44 -1.49 11.13
CA ALA A 110 13.91 -2.86 11.22
C ALA A 110 14.13 -3.22 12.70
N ASP A 111 13.75 -4.44 13.08
CA ASP A 111 14.16 -4.99 14.35
C ASP A 111 15.68 -5.11 14.37
N ARG A 112 16.30 -4.57 15.42
CA ARG A 112 17.75 -4.58 15.60
C ARG A 112 18.23 -5.71 16.49
N ASN A 113 17.34 -6.62 16.85
CA ASN A 113 17.74 -7.80 17.59
C ASN A 113 18.69 -8.66 16.74
N ARG A 114 19.64 -9.25 17.43
CA ARG A 114 20.57 -10.19 16.81
C ARG A 114 20.05 -11.60 16.99
N ASP A 115 20.14 -12.40 15.94
CA ASP A 115 19.92 -13.85 16.05
C ASP A 115 21.04 -14.51 16.91
N SER A 116 20.90 -15.80 17.18
CA SER A 116 21.89 -16.58 17.93
C SER A 116 23.29 -16.59 17.29
N ALA A 117 23.39 -16.27 16.00
CA ALA A 117 24.66 -16.11 15.27
C ALA A 117 25.16 -14.66 15.26
N GLY A 118 24.51 -13.74 15.98
CA GLY A 118 24.90 -12.34 16.08
C GLY A 118 24.57 -11.49 14.85
N ARG A 119 23.79 -12.00 13.90
CA ARG A 119 23.35 -11.27 12.70
C ARG A 119 22.12 -10.44 13.04
N TYR A 120 22.05 -9.21 12.50
CA TYR A 120 20.86 -8.40 12.64
C TYR A 120 19.70 -9.01 11.85
N SER A 121 18.55 -9.13 12.50
CA SER A 121 17.29 -9.36 11.78
C SER A 121 16.91 -8.08 11.01
N PRO A 122 16.68 -8.16 9.72
CA PRO A 122 16.15 -7.05 8.94
C PRO A 122 14.61 -6.98 9.01
N ASP A 123 14.00 -7.79 9.86
CA ASP A 123 12.56 -7.92 9.95
C ASP A 123 11.96 -6.84 10.85
N ILE A 124 10.66 -6.63 10.77
CA ILE A 124 9.89 -5.83 11.73
C ILE A 124 9.31 -6.73 12.80
N ALA A 125 9.31 -6.25 14.03
CA ALA A 125 8.58 -6.88 15.12
C ALA A 125 7.12 -6.42 15.08
N VAL A 126 6.18 -7.34 14.97
CA VAL A 126 4.74 -7.04 14.99
C VAL A 126 4.07 -7.79 16.12
N GLY A 127 3.07 -7.15 16.76
CA GLY A 127 2.32 -7.77 17.85
C GLY A 127 1.66 -9.07 17.42
N ALA A 128 1.80 -10.11 18.24
CA ALA A 128 1.32 -11.46 17.96
C ALA A 128 -0.19 -11.58 17.74
N ALA A 129 -0.98 -10.58 18.13
CA ALA A 129 -2.44 -10.62 18.01
C ALA A 129 -2.95 -10.89 16.59
N GLN A 130 -2.20 -10.53 15.53
CA GLN A 130 -2.56 -10.83 14.13
C GLN A 130 -2.27 -12.27 13.73
N TYR A 131 -1.39 -12.95 14.45
CA TYR A 131 -0.96 -14.32 14.16
C TYR A 131 -1.35 -15.28 15.28
N ALA A 132 -2.23 -14.84 16.20
CA ALA A 132 -2.68 -15.68 17.30
C ALA A 132 -3.21 -17.02 16.79
N GLY A 133 -2.61 -18.12 17.30
CA GLY A 133 -2.93 -19.48 16.87
C GLY A 133 -2.28 -19.93 15.56
N SER A 134 -1.39 -19.16 14.95
CA SER A 134 -0.54 -19.62 13.84
C SER A 134 0.79 -20.18 14.34
N ASP A 135 1.52 -20.93 13.48
CA ASP A 135 2.87 -21.42 13.76
C ASP A 135 3.91 -20.30 13.96
N TYR A 136 3.55 -19.06 13.63
CA TYR A 136 4.34 -17.86 13.85
C TYR A 136 4.09 -17.19 15.21
N ASP A 137 3.12 -17.68 15.99
CA ASP A 137 2.83 -17.17 17.33
C ASP A 137 3.91 -17.63 18.31
N GLN A 138 4.92 -16.80 18.53
CA GLN A 138 6.02 -17.06 19.45
C GLN A 138 5.83 -16.39 20.83
N GLY A 139 4.58 -16.02 21.15
CA GLY A 139 4.27 -15.52 22.49
C GLY A 139 4.68 -14.06 22.72
N GLY A 140 4.31 -13.15 21.80
CA GLY A 140 4.53 -11.71 22.01
C GLY A 140 4.74 -10.94 20.71
N TYR A 141 5.71 -11.31 19.90
CA TYR A 141 6.03 -10.68 18.64
C TYR A 141 6.30 -11.70 17.55
N VAL A 142 5.81 -11.39 16.34
CA VAL A 142 6.18 -12.09 15.12
C VAL A 142 7.12 -11.17 14.33
N TYR A 143 8.17 -11.74 13.78
CA TYR A 143 9.13 -11.03 12.95
C TYR A 143 8.82 -11.27 11.49
N ALA A 144 8.63 -10.21 10.72
CA ALA A 144 8.29 -10.28 9.31
C ALA A 144 9.02 -9.21 8.50
N ALA A 145 9.46 -9.55 7.31
CA ALA A 145 10.07 -8.58 6.39
C ALA A 145 9.03 -7.62 5.79
N GLY A 146 7.77 -8.07 5.68
CA GLY A 146 6.64 -7.27 5.23
C GLY A 146 5.32 -7.85 5.71
N MET A 147 4.25 -7.05 5.63
CA MET A 147 2.91 -7.47 6.04
C MET A 147 1.82 -6.60 5.41
N VAL A 148 0.79 -7.22 4.86
CA VAL A 148 -0.40 -6.50 4.39
C VAL A 148 -1.19 -5.93 5.56
N ILE A 149 -1.50 -4.62 5.49
CA ILE A 149 -2.30 -3.89 6.48
C ILE A 149 -3.76 -3.79 6.04
N SER A 150 -3.99 -3.52 4.75
CA SER A 150 -5.33 -3.34 4.19
C SER A 150 -5.33 -3.67 2.71
N PHE A 151 -6.47 -4.14 2.22
CA PHE A 151 -6.73 -4.38 0.80
C PHE A 151 -7.46 -3.20 0.13
N ASN A 152 -8.15 -2.38 0.92
CA ASN A 152 -8.83 -1.16 0.48
C ASN A 152 -8.75 -0.10 1.58
N PRO A 153 -7.86 0.89 1.50
CA PRO A 153 -6.84 1.11 0.46
C PRO A 153 -5.76 0.02 0.46
N MET A 154 -5.09 -0.20 -0.67
CA MET A 154 -4.02 -1.19 -0.80
C MET A 154 -2.78 -0.74 -0.05
N THR A 155 -2.54 -1.36 1.12
CA THR A 155 -1.46 -0.95 2.01
C THR A 155 -0.73 -2.14 2.60
N PHE A 156 0.57 -2.01 2.72
CA PHE A 156 1.41 -2.94 3.46
C PHE A 156 2.58 -2.22 4.14
N VAL A 157 3.15 -2.85 5.13
CA VAL A 157 4.35 -2.39 5.83
C VAL A 157 5.54 -3.26 5.45
N ILE A 158 6.70 -2.66 5.31
CA ILE A 158 7.98 -3.34 5.08
C ILE A 158 9.00 -2.90 6.12
N ALA A 159 9.98 -3.72 6.39
CA ALA A 159 11.13 -3.35 7.21
C ALA A 159 12.05 -2.37 6.47
N GLU A 160 12.63 -1.43 7.22
CA GLU A 160 13.65 -0.53 6.69
C GLU A 160 14.92 -1.31 6.34
N HIS A 161 15.39 -1.14 5.10
CA HIS A 161 16.70 -1.61 4.65
C HIS A 161 17.53 -0.43 4.17
N THR A 162 18.76 -0.33 4.63
CA THR A 162 19.65 0.78 4.26
C THR A 162 20.71 0.38 3.21
N ARG A 163 20.88 -0.91 2.96
CA ARG A 163 21.93 -1.42 2.06
C ARG A 163 21.47 -2.53 1.11
N ASP A 164 20.41 -3.24 1.43
CA ASP A 164 19.87 -4.33 0.60
C ASP A 164 18.57 -3.90 -0.08
N PHE A 165 18.71 -3.18 -1.18
CA PHE A 165 17.58 -2.70 -1.95
C PHE A 165 16.96 -3.77 -2.84
N ASN A 166 17.67 -4.86 -3.15
CA ASN A 166 17.09 -6.01 -3.83
C ASN A 166 16.04 -6.67 -2.92
N ARG A 167 16.37 -6.85 -1.63
CA ARG A 167 15.41 -7.38 -0.66
C ARG A 167 14.17 -6.47 -0.52
N VAL A 168 14.34 -5.14 -0.54
CA VAL A 168 13.20 -4.21 -0.55
C VAL A 168 12.30 -4.48 -1.76
N SER A 169 12.89 -4.58 -2.95
CA SER A 169 12.15 -4.86 -4.18
C SER A 169 11.40 -6.21 -4.11
N ASP A 170 12.05 -7.25 -3.60
CA ASP A 170 11.45 -8.58 -3.46
C ASP A 170 10.28 -8.57 -2.46
N VAL A 171 10.45 -7.96 -1.28
CA VAL A 171 9.39 -7.87 -0.27
C VAL A 171 8.20 -7.08 -0.81
N VAL A 172 8.43 -5.93 -1.47
CA VAL A 172 7.36 -5.15 -2.11
C VAL A 172 6.60 -5.97 -3.15
N ARG A 173 7.31 -6.75 -3.98
CA ARG A 173 6.68 -7.66 -4.92
C ARG A 173 5.82 -8.70 -4.19
N TYR A 174 6.36 -9.34 -3.16
CA TYR A 174 5.70 -10.45 -2.44
C TYR A 174 4.44 -9.99 -1.69
N GLU A 175 4.51 -8.92 -0.93
CA GLU A 175 3.34 -8.36 -0.27
C GLU A 175 2.30 -7.87 -1.29
N GLY A 176 2.75 -7.32 -2.39
CA GLY A 176 1.90 -6.91 -3.51
C GLY A 176 1.17 -8.07 -4.19
N GLU A 177 1.74 -9.29 -4.22
CA GLU A 177 1.09 -10.48 -4.76
C GLU A 177 -0.24 -10.79 -4.04
N HIS A 178 -0.28 -10.63 -2.72
CA HIS A 178 -1.51 -10.78 -1.94
C HIS A 178 -2.58 -9.77 -2.37
N LEU A 179 -2.19 -8.51 -2.59
CA LEU A 179 -3.11 -7.45 -3.01
C LEU A 179 -3.64 -7.68 -4.42
N VAL A 180 -2.76 -8.07 -5.35
CA VAL A 180 -3.16 -8.41 -6.73
C VAL A 180 -4.12 -9.59 -6.73
N LEU A 181 -3.82 -10.67 -6.02
CA LEU A 181 -4.68 -11.85 -5.92
C LEU A 181 -6.03 -11.51 -5.28
N TYR A 182 -6.05 -10.73 -4.20
CA TYR A 182 -7.28 -10.29 -3.57
C TYR A 182 -8.23 -9.56 -4.54
N HIS A 183 -7.70 -8.77 -5.47
CA HIS A 183 -8.50 -8.01 -6.43
C HIS A 183 -8.81 -8.76 -7.74
N ASN A 184 -8.05 -9.81 -8.07
CA ASN A 184 -8.20 -10.52 -9.35
C ASN A 184 -8.66 -11.97 -9.21
N ASP A 185 -8.19 -12.70 -8.17
CA ASP A 185 -8.47 -14.12 -7.96
C ASP A 185 -8.65 -14.44 -6.48
N ARG A 186 -9.85 -14.24 -5.98
CA ARG A 186 -10.22 -14.51 -4.57
C ARG A 186 -10.00 -15.95 -4.14
N ARG A 187 -10.16 -16.90 -5.05
CA ARG A 187 -9.95 -18.32 -4.75
C ARG A 187 -8.46 -18.60 -4.50
N ARG A 188 -7.60 -18.18 -5.42
CA ARG A 188 -6.16 -18.34 -5.26
C ARG A 188 -5.63 -17.56 -4.06
N TYR A 189 -6.16 -16.35 -3.82
CA TYR A 189 -5.85 -15.59 -2.61
C TYR A 189 -6.15 -16.42 -1.35
N ALA A 190 -7.36 -16.98 -1.21
CA ALA A 190 -7.75 -17.75 -0.03
C ALA A 190 -6.91 -19.02 0.19
N GLN A 191 -6.34 -19.58 -0.89
CA GLN A 191 -5.46 -20.75 -0.83
C GLN A 191 -4.02 -20.42 -0.44
N THR A 192 -3.57 -19.19 -0.64
CA THR A 192 -2.16 -18.79 -0.51
C THR A 192 -1.90 -17.71 0.54
N ALA A 193 -2.94 -17.10 1.09
CA ALA A 193 -2.83 -15.99 2.05
C ALA A 193 -2.29 -16.41 3.42
N ASP A 194 -2.49 -17.66 3.79
CA ASP A 194 -2.05 -18.21 5.08
C ASP A 194 -0.75 -19.00 4.89
N HIS A 195 0.37 -18.37 5.14
CA HIS A 195 1.69 -18.97 5.00
C HIS A 195 1.98 -20.05 6.04
N SER A 196 1.22 -20.11 7.15
CA SER A 196 1.34 -21.18 8.14
C SER A 196 0.93 -22.55 7.60
N LYS A 197 0.14 -22.54 6.52
CA LYS A 197 -0.35 -23.77 5.84
C LYS A 197 0.54 -24.25 4.69
N GLY A 198 1.78 -23.77 4.63
CA GLY A 198 2.76 -24.20 3.62
C GLY A 198 2.79 -23.37 2.35
N GLY A 199 2.15 -22.21 2.33
CA GLY A 199 2.32 -21.19 1.26
C GLY A 199 3.64 -20.44 1.44
N GLY A 200 4.26 -20.04 0.33
CA GLY A 200 5.48 -19.23 0.35
C GLY A 200 5.58 -18.37 -0.91
N HIS A 201 6.34 -17.29 -0.81
CA HIS A 201 6.66 -16.48 -1.99
C HIS A 201 7.79 -17.10 -2.84
N PRO A 202 7.79 -16.87 -4.17
CA PRO A 202 6.76 -16.17 -4.93
C PRO A 202 5.50 -17.01 -5.17
N ILE A 203 4.32 -16.39 -5.05
CA ILE A 203 3.03 -17.01 -5.37
C ILE A 203 2.77 -16.93 -6.88
N LEU A 204 3.14 -15.81 -7.49
CA LEU A 204 3.04 -15.55 -8.92
C LEU A 204 4.41 -15.79 -9.60
N GLN A 205 4.39 -16.52 -10.72
CA GLN A 205 5.60 -16.88 -11.48
C GLN A 205 5.47 -16.49 -12.96
#